data_945210a8c7c5880e86b831ab8f54b9a6
#
_entry.id   945210a8c7c5880e86b831ab8f54b9a6
#
_cell.length_a   1.000
_cell.length_b   1.000
_cell.length_c   1.000
_cell.angle_alpha   90.00
_cell.angle_beta   90.00
_cell.angle_gamma   90.00
#
_symmetry.space_group_name_H-M   'P 1'
#
loop_
_entity.id
_entity.type
_entity.pdbx_description
1 polymer ?
#
loop_
_entity_poly.entity_id
_entity_poly.type
_entity_poly.pdbx_seq_one_letter_code
_entity_poly.pdbx_strand_id
1 'polypeptide(L)'
;GALLEIARILKPGGVAAISVPRYVPEWICWALSDEYHSNEGGHLRIFKEHQLQREIEKTGLCFIRRHWAHALHSVYWWLQCAFWETKQRNPLVQNWHKLLVWDMMEQPMLTTTLEKILNPLIGKSVVMYFYKPSEQQGKSLNKRQQA
;
A
#
# COMPACT_ATOMS: atom_id res chain seq x y z
N GLY A 1 -11.20 -16.00 6.38
CA GLY A 1 -11.12 -14.59 5.95
C GLY A 1 -10.42 -14.44 4.61
N ALA A 2 -10.37 -13.22 4.05
CA ALA A 2 -9.87 -12.93 2.70
C ALA A 2 -8.47 -13.49 2.40
N LEU A 3 -7.52 -13.39 3.34
CA LEU A 3 -6.16 -13.90 3.14
C LEU A 3 -6.09 -15.41 2.94
N LEU A 4 -6.90 -16.17 3.69
CA LEU A 4 -6.99 -17.62 3.52
C LEU A 4 -7.58 -17.99 2.15
N GLU A 5 -8.56 -17.22 1.68
CA GLU A 5 -9.17 -17.46 0.37
C GLU A 5 -8.20 -17.13 -0.76
N ILE A 6 -7.43 -16.05 -0.66
CA ILE A 6 -6.34 -15.74 -1.60
C ILE A 6 -5.34 -16.90 -1.65
N ALA A 7 -4.90 -17.39 -0.50
CA ALA A 7 -3.98 -18.53 -0.45
C ALA A 7 -4.60 -19.81 -1.02
N ARG A 8 -5.92 -20.04 -0.84
CA ARG A 8 -6.61 -21.20 -1.37
C ARG A 8 -6.66 -21.21 -2.90
N ILE A 9 -7.08 -20.08 -3.51
CA ILE A 9 -7.26 -19.97 -4.97
C ILE A 9 -5.96 -19.85 -5.74
N LEU A 10 -4.88 -19.38 -5.09
CA LEU A 10 -3.58 -19.25 -5.74
C LEU A 10 -3.02 -20.66 -6.07
N LYS A 11 -2.59 -20.84 -7.31
CA LYS A 11 -1.95 -22.11 -7.74
C LYS A 11 -0.60 -22.30 -7.06
N PRO A 12 -0.15 -23.54 -6.78
CA PRO A 12 1.22 -23.80 -6.35
C PRO A 12 2.23 -23.18 -7.33
N GLY A 13 3.24 -22.48 -6.82
CA GLY A 13 4.18 -21.68 -7.62
C GLY A 13 3.65 -20.30 -8.06
N GLY A 14 2.36 -20.03 -7.87
CA GLY A 14 1.77 -18.73 -8.20
C GLY A 14 2.21 -17.60 -7.26
N VAL A 15 2.11 -16.36 -7.75
CA VAL A 15 2.48 -15.15 -7.00
C VAL A 15 1.24 -14.30 -6.76
N ALA A 16 1.09 -13.82 -5.53
CA ALA A 16 0.11 -12.82 -5.14
C ALA A 16 0.80 -11.48 -4.88
N ALA A 17 0.23 -10.40 -5.41
CA ALA A 17 0.60 -9.03 -5.05
C ALA A 17 -0.52 -8.44 -4.19
N ILE A 18 -0.18 -8.02 -2.97
CA ILE A 18 -1.12 -7.45 -2.00
C ILE A 18 -0.71 -6.01 -1.74
N SER A 19 -1.60 -5.08 -2.09
CA SER A 19 -1.40 -3.64 -1.90
C SER A 19 -2.34 -3.14 -0.80
N VAL A 20 -1.77 -2.40 0.14
CA VAL A 20 -2.53 -1.75 1.22
C VAL A 20 -2.00 -0.34 1.47
N PRO A 21 -2.83 0.56 2.05
CA PRO A 21 -2.34 1.85 2.53
C PRO A 21 -1.21 1.68 3.54
N ARG A 22 -0.19 2.50 3.41
CA ARG A 22 0.95 2.50 4.32
C ARG A 22 0.59 3.21 5.63
N TYR A 23 1.04 2.64 6.74
CA TYR A 23 0.67 3.11 8.08
C TYR A 23 0.91 4.60 8.31
N VAL A 24 2.14 5.10 8.08
CA VAL A 24 2.51 6.49 8.42
C VAL A 24 1.77 7.52 7.56
N PRO A 25 1.74 7.44 6.22
CA PRO A 25 0.99 8.39 5.40
C PRO A 25 -0.51 8.41 5.72
N GLU A 26 -1.10 7.26 6.04
CA GLU A 26 -2.51 7.17 6.38
C GLU A 26 -2.81 7.73 7.77
N TRP A 27 -1.94 7.45 8.75
CA TRP A 27 -2.04 8.02 10.08
C TRP A 27 -1.98 9.55 10.05
N ILE A 28 -1.12 10.14 9.19
CA ILE A 28 -1.08 11.61 9.00
C ILE A 28 -2.44 12.12 8.49
N CYS A 29 -3.08 11.44 7.53
CA CYS A 29 -4.43 11.82 7.08
C CYS A 29 -5.42 11.80 8.24
N TRP A 30 -5.40 10.79 9.09
CA TRP A 30 -6.27 10.67 10.25
C TRP A 30 -5.99 11.76 11.30
N ALA A 31 -4.72 12.14 11.48
CA ALA A 31 -4.35 13.21 12.40
C ALA A 31 -4.73 14.62 11.89
N LEU A 32 -4.90 14.77 10.56
CA LEU A 32 -5.26 16.05 9.94
C LEU A 32 -6.77 16.26 9.78
N SER A 33 -7.57 15.20 9.72
CA SER A 33 -9.02 15.32 9.51
C SER A 33 -9.77 14.13 10.12
N ASP A 34 -10.64 14.44 11.08
CA ASP A 34 -11.56 13.49 11.68
C ASP A 34 -12.63 13.05 10.67
N GLU A 35 -13.04 13.95 9.78
CA GLU A 35 -14.01 13.68 8.70
C GLU A 35 -13.45 12.67 7.70
N TYR A 36 -12.14 12.73 7.40
CA TYR A 36 -11.50 11.73 6.54
C TYR A 36 -11.53 10.35 7.21
N HIS A 37 -11.28 10.27 8.51
CA HIS A 37 -11.28 9.03 9.27
C HIS A 37 -12.69 8.42 9.38
N SER A 38 -13.72 9.26 9.56
CA SER A 38 -15.12 8.83 9.73
C SER A 38 -15.91 8.69 8.43
N ASN A 39 -15.31 9.01 7.27
CA ASN A 39 -15.99 8.97 5.98
C ASN A 39 -16.39 7.55 5.58
N GLU A 40 -17.63 7.37 5.10
CA GLU A 40 -18.10 6.11 4.54
C GLU A 40 -17.25 5.70 3.33
N GLY A 41 -16.68 4.49 3.36
CA GLY A 41 -15.73 4.00 2.35
C GLY A 41 -14.28 4.34 2.62
N GLY A 42 -13.96 5.04 3.72
CA GLY A 42 -12.59 5.25 4.20
C GLY A 42 -11.89 3.98 4.66
N HIS A 43 -10.59 4.08 4.92
CA HIS A 43 -9.81 2.95 5.42
C HIS A 43 -10.13 2.68 6.89
N LEU A 44 -10.92 1.65 7.16
CA LEU A 44 -11.30 1.23 8.52
C LEU A 44 -10.12 0.70 9.34
N ARG A 45 -9.06 0.24 8.67
CA ARG A 45 -7.86 -0.32 9.31
C ARG A 45 -6.61 0.06 8.54
N ILE A 46 -5.60 0.49 9.29
CA ILE A 46 -4.24 0.65 8.77
C ILE A 46 -3.37 -0.46 9.37
N PHE A 47 -2.57 -1.08 8.53
CA PHE A 47 -1.72 -2.20 8.93
C PHE A 47 -0.27 -1.75 9.06
N LYS A 48 0.39 -2.18 10.12
CA LYS A 48 1.85 -2.13 10.17
C LYS A 48 2.39 -3.20 9.23
N GLU A 49 3.32 -2.84 8.35
CA GLU A 49 3.82 -3.70 7.28
C GLU A 49 4.24 -5.11 7.76
N HIS A 50 5.03 -5.16 8.84
CA HIS A 50 5.50 -6.43 9.40
C HIS A 50 4.41 -7.28 10.06
N GLN A 51 3.32 -6.66 10.56
CA GLN A 51 2.17 -7.40 11.08
C GLN A 51 1.39 -8.04 9.93
N LEU A 52 1.10 -7.26 8.89
CA LEU A 52 0.41 -7.76 7.70
C LEU A 52 1.20 -8.88 7.03
N GLN A 53 2.52 -8.71 6.88
CA GLN A 53 3.39 -9.74 6.32
C GLN A 53 3.23 -11.04 7.11
N ARG A 54 3.35 -11.02 8.44
CA ARG A 54 3.20 -12.21 9.28
C ARG A 54 1.81 -12.86 9.15
N GLU A 55 0.75 -12.06 9.08
CA GLU A 55 -0.61 -12.62 8.92
C GLU A 55 -0.79 -13.29 7.55
N ILE A 56 -0.14 -12.78 6.50
CA ILE A 56 -0.15 -13.42 5.19
C ILE A 56 0.69 -14.71 5.22
N GLU A 57 1.87 -14.69 5.84
CA GLU A 57 2.75 -15.87 5.95
C GLU A 57 2.10 -17.02 6.75
N LYS A 58 1.25 -16.72 7.74
CA LYS A 58 0.45 -17.72 8.46
C LYS A 58 -0.52 -18.50 7.55
N THR A 59 -0.86 -17.98 6.38
CA THR A 59 -1.68 -18.69 5.40
C THR A 59 -0.90 -19.68 4.52
N GLY A 60 0.42 -19.82 4.75
CA GLY A 60 1.30 -20.70 3.99
C GLY A 60 1.91 -20.03 2.74
N LEU A 61 1.68 -18.73 2.55
CA LEU A 61 2.35 -17.96 1.50
C LEU A 61 3.72 -17.49 1.99
N CYS A 62 4.71 -17.48 1.11
CA CYS A 62 6.07 -17.06 1.42
C CYS A 62 6.35 -15.66 0.85
N PHE A 63 6.89 -14.77 1.68
CA PHE A 63 7.26 -13.43 1.28
C PHE A 63 8.42 -13.45 0.27
N ILE A 64 8.30 -12.61 -0.78
CA ILE A 64 9.35 -12.41 -1.80
C ILE A 64 10.02 -11.06 -1.59
N ARG A 65 9.24 -9.99 -1.71
CA ARG A 65 9.71 -8.60 -1.63
C ARG A 65 8.56 -7.64 -1.40
N ARG A 66 8.90 -6.40 -1.11
CA ARG A 66 7.96 -5.28 -1.08
C ARG A 66 8.56 -4.07 -1.77
N HIS A 67 7.68 -3.15 -2.16
CA HIS A 67 8.05 -1.79 -2.54
C HIS A 67 6.95 -0.83 -2.10
N TRP A 68 7.28 0.44 -2.13
CA TRP A 68 6.36 1.53 -1.81
C TRP A 68 6.04 2.30 -3.08
N ALA A 69 4.85 2.87 -3.14
CA ALA A 69 4.35 3.56 -4.32
C ALA A 69 3.50 4.78 -3.94
N HIS A 70 3.34 5.67 -4.91
CA HIS A 70 2.40 6.79 -4.84
C HIS A 70 2.77 7.87 -3.81
N ALA A 71 4.05 8.27 -3.76
CA ALA A 71 4.52 9.31 -2.85
C ALA A 71 3.85 10.68 -3.10
N LEU A 72 3.68 11.07 -4.36
CA LEU A 72 2.99 12.30 -4.73
C LEU A 72 1.51 12.30 -4.31
N HIS A 73 0.88 11.13 -4.28
CA HIS A 73 -0.48 10.97 -3.78
C HIS A 73 -0.57 11.17 -2.25
N SER A 74 0.48 10.86 -1.49
CA SER A 74 0.50 11.16 -0.05
C SER A 74 0.36 12.65 0.20
N VAL A 75 1.12 13.47 -0.51
CA VAL A 75 1.06 14.93 -0.40
C VAL A 75 -0.33 15.45 -0.77
N TYR A 76 -0.92 14.93 -1.84
CA TYR A 76 -2.28 15.29 -2.24
C TYR A 76 -3.29 15.01 -1.13
N TRP A 77 -3.27 13.82 -0.56
CA TRP A 77 -4.20 13.44 0.50
C TRP A 77 -3.98 14.24 1.79
N TRP A 78 -2.74 14.56 2.13
CA TRP A 78 -2.43 15.44 3.27
C TRP A 78 -2.98 16.85 3.05
N LEU A 79 -2.83 17.42 1.86
CA LEU A 79 -3.43 18.70 1.51
C LEU A 79 -4.96 18.64 1.56
N GLN A 80 -5.57 17.58 1.04
CA GLN A 80 -7.01 17.36 1.12
C GLN A 80 -7.50 17.30 2.57
N CYS A 81 -6.81 16.59 3.43
CA CYS A 81 -7.14 16.49 4.85
C CYS A 81 -6.94 17.83 5.58
N ALA A 82 -5.81 18.50 5.35
CA ALA A 82 -5.52 19.80 5.98
C ALA A 82 -6.51 20.91 5.59
N PHE A 83 -7.07 20.85 4.38
CA PHE A 83 -8.04 21.81 3.87
C PHE A 83 -9.43 21.19 3.63
N TRP A 84 -9.86 20.27 4.47
CA TRP A 84 -11.03 19.41 4.24
C TRP A 84 -12.29 20.20 3.83
N GLU A 85 -12.64 21.24 4.56
CA GLU A 85 -13.84 22.06 4.26
C GLU A 85 -13.71 22.88 2.97
N THR A 86 -12.48 23.29 2.63
CA THR A 86 -12.21 24.19 1.49
C THR A 86 -11.54 23.48 0.32
N LYS A 87 -11.26 22.17 0.41
CA LYS A 87 -10.48 21.40 -0.56
C LYS A 87 -10.87 21.58 -2.01
N GLN A 88 -12.18 21.74 -2.28
CA GLN A 88 -12.70 21.97 -3.63
C GLN A 88 -12.39 23.33 -4.22
N ARG A 89 -12.09 24.33 -3.39
CA ARG A 89 -11.78 25.72 -3.78
C ARG A 89 -10.35 26.12 -3.49
N ASN A 90 -9.61 25.32 -2.73
CA ASN A 90 -8.24 25.62 -2.35
C ASN A 90 -7.29 25.45 -3.53
N PRO A 91 -6.56 26.51 -3.94
CA PRO A 91 -5.69 26.45 -5.13
C PRO A 91 -4.52 25.48 -4.98
N LEU A 92 -4.00 25.26 -3.78
CA LEU A 92 -2.95 24.27 -3.54
C LEU A 92 -3.43 22.85 -3.83
N VAL A 93 -4.61 22.49 -3.31
CA VAL A 93 -5.23 21.17 -3.56
C VAL A 93 -5.51 20.99 -5.05
N GLN A 94 -6.10 22.00 -5.70
CA GLN A 94 -6.45 21.93 -7.12
C GLN A 94 -5.22 21.84 -8.03
N ASN A 95 -4.18 22.61 -7.76
CA ASN A 95 -2.96 22.57 -8.56
C ASN A 95 -2.20 21.26 -8.36
N TRP A 96 -2.18 20.73 -7.13
CA TRP A 96 -1.59 19.41 -6.89
C TRP A 96 -2.36 18.28 -7.57
N HIS A 97 -3.70 18.38 -7.58
CA HIS A 97 -4.54 17.44 -8.34
C HIS A 97 -4.21 17.47 -9.85
N LYS A 98 -4.11 18.69 -10.42
CA LYS A 98 -3.72 18.84 -11.84
C LYS A 98 -2.34 18.23 -12.13
N LEU A 99 -1.38 18.40 -11.21
CA LEU A 99 -0.06 17.79 -11.32
C LEU A 99 -0.15 16.26 -11.32
N LEU A 100 -0.98 15.66 -10.45
CA LEU A 100 -1.17 14.21 -10.43
C LEU A 100 -1.85 13.68 -11.71
N VAL A 101 -2.85 14.42 -12.23
CA VAL A 101 -3.50 14.06 -13.49
C VAL A 101 -2.50 14.12 -14.65
N TRP A 102 -1.69 15.17 -14.72
CA TRP A 102 -0.64 15.29 -15.71
C TRP A 102 0.40 14.18 -15.58
N ASP A 103 0.86 13.88 -14.37
CA ASP A 103 1.79 12.77 -14.10
C ASP A 103 1.24 11.44 -14.58
N MET A 104 -0.03 11.16 -14.31
CA MET A 104 -0.69 9.91 -14.68
C MET A 104 -0.86 9.77 -16.20
N MET A 105 -1.11 10.87 -16.92
CA MET A 105 -1.33 10.87 -18.35
C MET A 105 -0.02 10.87 -19.16
N GLU A 106 0.96 11.66 -18.73
CA GLU A 106 2.20 11.90 -19.50
C GLU A 106 3.41 11.12 -18.98
N GLN A 107 3.36 10.65 -17.72
CA GLN A 107 4.45 9.95 -17.04
C GLN A 107 5.82 10.62 -17.21
N PRO A 108 5.95 11.93 -16.95
CA PRO A 108 7.17 12.66 -17.20
C PRO A 108 8.33 12.12 -16.35
N MET A 109 9.53 12.15 -16.89
CA MET A 109 10.74 11.63 -16.24
C MET A 109 10.97 12.30 -14.87
N LEU A 110 10.61 13.59 -14.73
CA LEU A 110 10.78 14.36 -13.49
C LEU A 110 9.97 13.75 -12.35
N THR A 111 8.66 13.58 -12.51
CA THR A 111 7.78 13.04 -11.47
C THR A 111 8.05 11.58 -11.21
N THR A 112 8.33 10.79 -12.25
CA THR A 112 8.73 9.38 -12.14
C THR A 112 10.01 9.24 -11.31
N THR A 113 10.99 10.10 -11.52
CA THR A 113 12.25 10.09 -10.73
C THR A 113 12.00 10.53 -9.30
N LEU A 114 11.21 11.60 -9.12
CA LEU A 114 10.83 12.10 -7.81
C LEU A 114 10.07 11.03 -7.00
N GLU A 115 9.13 10.34 -7.62
CA GLU A 115 8.40 9.24 -6.99
C GLU A 115 9.35 8.11 -6.56
N LYS A 116 10.30 7.69 -7.40
CA LYS A 116 11.28 6.66 -7.03
C LYS A 116 12.09 7.03 -5.80
N ILE A 117 12.47 8.31 -5.67
CA ILE A 117 13.23 8.81 -4.52
C ILE A 117 12.35 8.92 -3.27
N LEU A 118 11.11 9.41 -3.41
CA LEU A 118 10.21 9.70 -2.30
C LEU A 118 9.41 8.49 -1.83
N ASN A 119 9.17 7.50 -2.69
CA ASN A 119 8.37 6.31 -2.35
C ASN A 119 8.83 5.60 -1.07
N PRO A 120 10.13 5.36 -0.82
CA PRO A 120 10.58 4.76 0.44
C PRO A 120 10.22 5.59 1.68
N LEU A 121 10.17 6.91 1.56
CA LEU A 121 9.92 7.85 2.65
C LEU A 121 8.43 8.04 2.91
N ILE A 122 7.70 8.47 1.88
CA ILE A 122 6.30 8.92 1.99
C ILE A 122 5.34 8.20 1.03
N GLY A 123 5.73 7.08 0.43
CA GLY A 123 4.84 6.31 -0.45
C GLY A 123 3.51 6.01 0.24
N LYS A 124 2.39 6.31 -0.42
CA LYS A 124 1.02 6.14 0.11
C LYS A 124 0.67 4.67 0.33
N SER A 125 1.20 3.80 -0.52
CA SER A 125 0.89 2.37 -0.52
C SER A 125 2.16 1.54 -0.34
N VAL A 126 1.99 0.39 0.30
CA VAL A 126 2.97 -0.69 0.28
C VAL A 126 2.41 -1.86 -0.51
N VAL A 127 3.19 -2.35 -1.46
CA VAL A 127 2.89 -3.55 -2.23
C VAL A 127 3.82 -4.66 -1.79
N MET A 128 3.26 -5.78 -1.35
CA MET A 128 3.98 -6.97 -0.91
C MET A 128 3.72 -8.12 -1.87
N TYR A 129 4.78 -8.84 -2.23
CA TYR A 129 4.71 -9.98 -3.11
C TYR A 129 4.96 -11.26 -2.31
N PHE A 130 4.10 -12.25 -2.55
CA PHE A 130 4.18 -13.55 -1.91
C PHE A 130 4.03 -14.64 -2.96
N TYR A 131 4.69 -15.77 -2.77
CA TYR A 131 4.47 -16.94 -3.59
C TYR A 131 3.88 -18.08 -2.78
N LYS A 132 3.14 -18.95 -3.45
CA LYS A 132 2.65 -20.21 -2.87
C LYS A 132 3.66 -21.30 -3.13
N PRO A 133 4.29 -21.90 -2.11
CA PRO A 133 5.23 -23.00 -2.31
C PRO A 133 4.60 -24.17 -3.08
N SER A 134 5.38 -24.84 -3.92
CA SER A 134 4.99 -26.13 -4.45
C SER A 134 5.00 -27.18 -3.34
N GLU A 135 4.29 -28.30 -3.51
CA GLU A 135 4.21 -29.35 -2.48
C GLU A 135 5.58 -29.88 -2.05
N GLN A 136 6.54 -29.96 -2.98
CA GLN A 136 7.90 -30.40 -2.69
C GLN A 136 8.68 -29.37 -1.85
N GLN A 137 8.49 -28.07 -2.12
CA GLN A 137 9.11 -26.99 -1.36
C GLN A 137 8.48 -26.81 0.02
N GLY A 138 7.17 -26.99 0.15
CA GLY A 138 6.47 -26.94 1.43
C GLY A 138 6.96 -28.00 2.43
N LYS A 139 7.23 -29.23 1.98
CA LYS A 139 7.79 -30.30 2.82
C LYS A 139 9.20 -29.99 3.31
N SER A 140 10.03 -29.32 2.51
CA SER A 140 11.40 -28.94 2.88
C SER A 140 11.46 -27.77 3.87
N LEU A 141 10.55 -26.81 3.76
CA LEU A 141 10.43 -25.67 4.68
C LEU A 141 9.96 -26.12 6.07
N ASN A 142 8.95 -26.99 6.15
CA ASN A 142 8.48 -27.54 7.42
C ASN A 142 9.56 -28.35 8.17
N LYS A 143 10.42 -29.07 7.46
CA LYS A 143 11.56 -29.79 8.10
C LYS A 143 12.60 -28.85 8.70
N ARG A 144 12.81 -27.65 8.14
CA ARG A 144 13.76 -26.66 8.65
C ARG A 144 13.24 -25.84 9.84
N GLN A 145 11.93 -25.81 10.06
CA GLN A 145 11.33 -25.12 11.22
C GLN A 145 11.20 -26.02 12.45
N GLN A 146 11.40 -27.33 12.28
CA GLN A 146 11.31 -28.34 13.35
C GLN A 146 12.69 -28.81 13.82
N ALA A 147 13.78 -28.36 13.22
CA ALA A 147 15.17 -28.65 13.58
C ALA A 147 15.84 -27.44 14.27
#